data_5513095dd71f017fe25cf9331f565f03
#
_entry.id   5513095dd71f017fe25cf9331f565f03
#
_cell.length_a   1.000
_cell.length_b   1.000
_cell.length_c   1.000
_cell.angle_alpha   90.00
_cell.angle_beta   90.00
_cell.angle_gamma   90.00
#
_symmetry.space_group_name_H-M   'P 1'
#
loop_
_entity.id
_entity.type
_entity.pdbx_description
1 polymer ?
#
loop_
_entity_poly.entity_id
_entity_poly.type
_entity_poly.pdbx_seq_one_letter_code
_entity_poly.pdbx_strand_id
1 'polypeptide(L)'
;MVMCMNRAVSNSGMEPAATSRLARLAPLIVLACAQVGTSADNGAFSVAMAEMMRVFGCPLSDVQMASTVYSLMAGTFMLASGLLGMVIGWCRNFRAGLVLAVVGELLCAFSPSIELLIWGGRLMVGLGASLIIPSVLGMVSMLYEGEERKQAYGVIAASAALATIIPIALGILVDIAGFRVTFGVLAAYFVALLVASAKLPTGGGLHAGKFDAPGAVIASLGLFAVMCGLSRISTWGVFAPLPQAPFTIAGISPALPIVGVGLLLLVMLIPVEHWMERTHGIAILPSSFVRNPTVRAGVIAIALPFFYMSAQGLVGTSYYQLVIGLGGMQTALLGIISGVPMLVLAMFVPRKFPQLKPWSVVRTGYVFMAAACVSMAFGVRASELTPIMVVGTLFGGVGVGLVNSQANNIVASAVPPSDAQQSGGIQGAARNLGLALGSAAMGSVLLIAVNTGLDARIDASNVVDTQSKAALEEVVYTYESDAAFTARLESMGVAPEAQGELLADNAEVRAKSAATAFYVVAGLAVVALATTFPKQTS
;
A
#
# COMPACT_ATOMS: atom_id res chain seq x y z
N MET A 1 -34.38 54.17 -34.40
CA MET A 1 -33.50 54.44 -35.54
C MET A 1 -32.11 53.97 -35.06
N VAL A 2 -31.57 52.87 -35.44
CA VAL A 2 -31.29 52.16 -36.69
C VAL A 2 -31.25 50.69 -36.36
N MET A 3 -32.01 49.91 -36.78
CA MET A 3 -32.12 48.86 -37.80
C MET A 3 -30.83 48.11 -38.14
N CYS A 4 -30.91 46.80 -37.86
CA CYS A 4 -30.44 45.64 -38.60
C CYS A 4 -29.05 45.68 -39.27
N MET A 5 -28.19 44.74 -38.79
CA MET A 5 -27.59 43.79 -39.77
C MET A 5 -27.27 42.44 -39.09
N ASN A 6 -28.24 41.55 -39.27
CA ASN A 6 -28.04 40.11 -39.14
C ASN A 6 -27.13 39.67 -40.31
N ARG A 7 -25.94 39.13 -40.00
CA ARG A 7 -25.21 38.27 -40.92
C ARG A 7 -25.01 36.92 -40.29
N ALA A 8 -25.81 36.01 -40.78
CA ALA A 8 -25.65 34.58 -40.58
C ALA A 8 -24.22 34.16 -40.93
N VAL A 9 -23.45 33.76 -39.92
CA VAL A 9 -22.28 32.90 -40.13
C VAL A 9 -22.82 31.49 -40.11
N SER A 10 -22.82 30.88 -41.29
CA SER A 10 -23.17 29.50 -41.51
C SER A 10 -22.36 28.61 -40.57
N ASN A 11 -23.08 27.92 -39.74
CA ASN A 11 -22.59 26.75 -39.01
C ASN A 11 -22.18 25.70 -40.05
N SER A 12 -20.91 25.65 -40.40
CA SER A 12 -20.31 24.43 -40.94
C SER A 12 -20.19 23.46 -39.78
N GLY A 13 -21.18 22.59 -39.69
CA GLY A 13 -21.16 21.45 -38.78
C GLY A 13 -19.96 20.56 -39.10
N MET A 14 -18.88 20.77 -38.38
CA MET A 14 -17.93 19.69 -38.10
C MET A 14 -18.46 18.95 -36.88
N GLU A 15 -19.27 17.92 -37.13
CA GLU A 15 -19.41 16.84 -36.15
C GLU A 15 -18.00 16.43 -35.73
N PRO A 16 -17.69 16.34 -34.40
CA PRO A 16 -16.41 15.79 -33.99
C PRO A 16 -16.35 14.37 -34.52
N ALA A 17 -15.41 14.14 -35.44
CA ALA A 17 -15.14 12.84 -36.04
C ALA A 17 -15.16 11.80 -34.90
N ALA A 18 -15.97 10.76 -35.06
CA ALA A 18 -16.11 9.67 -34.09
C ALA A 18 -14.71 9.10 -33.83
N THR A 19 -14.07 9.59 -32.77
CA THR A 19 -12.80 9.05 -32.29
C THR A 19 -13.03 7.59 -32.05
N SER A 20 -12.33 6.72 -32.77
CA SER A 20 -12.51 5.28 -32.69
C SER A 20 -12.45 4.86 -31.20
N ARG A 21 -13.28 3.89 -30.80
CA ARG A 21 -13.26 3.35 -29.41
C ARG A 21 -11.84 3.04 -28.92
N LEU A 22 -10.96 2.61 -29.82
CA LEU A 22 -9.53 2.38 -29.56
C LEU A 22 -8.78 3.67 -29.17
N ALA A 23 -9.05 4.80 -29.81
CA ALA A 23 -8.40 6.07 -29.48
C ALA A 23 -8.79 6.59 -28.08
N ARG A 24 -10.01 6.31 -27.61
CA ARG A 24 -10.46 6.63 -26.24
C ARG A 24 -9.92 5.65 -25.19
N LEU A 25 -9.67 4.38 -25.55
CA LEU A 25 -9.16 3.36 -24.63
C LEU A 25 -7.63 3.41 -24.50
N ALA A 26 -6.90 3.89 -25.51
CA ALA A 26 -5.44 3.88 -25.49
C ALA A 26 -4.82 4.60 -24.27
N PRO A 27 -5.29 5.81 -23.86
CA PRO A 27 -4.78 6.44 -22.65
C PRO A 27 -5.01 5.57 -21.38
N LEU A 28 -6.21 4.99 -21.24
CA LEU A 28 -6.54 4.14 -20.10
C LEU A 28 -5.66 2.90 -20.01
N ILE A 29 -5.35 2.29 -21.15
CA ILE A 29 -4.45 1.13 -21.21
C ILE A 29 -3.04 1.52 -20.72
N VAL A 30 -2.50 2.63 -21.21
CA VAL A 30 -1.17 3.10 -20.77
C VAL A 30 -1.14 3.38 -19.27
N LEU A 31 -2.18 4.04 -18.74
CA LEU A 31 -2.30 4.33 -17.32
C LEU A 31 -2.45 3.04 -16.47
N ALA A 32 -3.26 2.10 -16.94
CA ALA A 32 -3.42 0.80 -16.27
C ALA A 32 -2.12 -0.01 -16.29
N CYS A 33 -1.41 -0.05 -17.41
CA CYS A 33 -0.10 -0.69 -17.52
C CYS A 33 0.93 -0.03 -16.58
N ALA A 34 0.92 1.30 -16.42
CA ALA A 34 1.82 1.97 -15.48
C ALA A 34 1.52 1.59 -14.03
N GLN A 35 0.24 1.47 -13.66
CA GLN A 35 -0.17 0.96 -12.33
C GLN A 35 0.27 -0.49 -12.13
N VAL A 36 0.16 -1.34 -13.17
CA VAL A 36 0.67 -2.71 -13.15
C VAL A 36 2.17 -2.73 -12.96
N GLY A 37 2.92 -1.87 -13.67
CA GLY A 37 4.38 -1.79 -13.57
C GLY A 37 4.88 -1.49 -12.14
N THR A 38 4.28 -0.48 -11.48
CA THR A 38 4.64 -0.16 -10.09
C THR A 38 4.32 -1.29 -9.10
N SER A 39 3.27 -2.07 -9.37
CA SER A 39 2.90 -3.24 -8.57
C SER A 39 3.80 -4.42 -8.87
N ALA A 40 4.19 -4.60 -10.13
CA ALA A 40 5.09 -5.65 -10.60
C ALA A 40 6.49 -5.50 -10.00
N ASP A 41 7.02 -4.27 -9.93
CA ASP A 41 8.30 -3.98 -9.28
C ASP A 41 8.33 -4.46 -7.82
N ASN A 42 7.31 -4.10 -7.03
CA ASN A 42 7.22 -4.58 -5.65
C ASN A 42 7.14 -6.11 -5.56
N GLY A 43 6.40 -6.73 -6.47
CA GLY A 43 6.29 -8.18 -6.56
C GLY A 43 7.62 -8.85 -6.93
N ALA A 44 8.32 -8.33 -7.94
CA ALA A 44 9.64 -8.79 -8.35
C ALA A 44 10.65 -8.72 -7.21
N PHE A 45 10.66 -7.60 -6.50
CA PHE A 45 11.54 -7.39 -5.37
C PHE A 45 11.30 -8.44 -4.28
N SER A 46 10.03 -8.71 -3.94
CA SER A 46 9.67 -9.67 -2.89
C SER A 46 10.12 -11.09 -3.22
N VAL A 47 9.97 -11.53 -4.47
CA VAL A 47 10.39 -12.89 -4.89
C VAL A 47 11.91 -13.00 -5.09
N ALA A 48 12.61 -11.91 -5.37
CA ALA A 48 14.04 -11.87 -5.57
C ALA A 48 14.87 -11.75 -4.27
N MET A 49 14.23 -11.58 -3.10
CA MET A 49 14.92 -11.32 -1.82
C MET A 49 15.98 -12.39 -1.50
N ALA A 50 15.62 -13.67 -1.61
CA ALA A 50 16.53 -14.76 -1.28
C ALA A 50 17.76 -14.81 -2.20
N GLU A 51 17.57 -14.53 -3.49
CA GLU A 51 18.67 -14.46 -4.45
C GLU A 51 19.57 -13.24 -4.18
N MET A 52 18.99 -12.09 -3.90
CA MET A 52 19.75 -10.88 -3.53
C MET A 52 20.63 -11.12 -2.30
N MET A 53 20.09 -11.76 -1.25
CA MET A 53 20.86 -12.15 -0.06
C MET A 53 22.06 -13.03 -0.44
N ARG A 54 21.83 -14.00 -1.31
CA ARG A 54 22.89 -14.92 -1.78
C ARG A 54 23.95 -14.21 -2.63
N VAL A 55 23.54 -13.34 -3.55
CA VAL A 55 24.45 -12.66 -4.49
C VAL A 55 25.27 -11.58 -3.80
N PHE A 56 24.67 -10.81 -2.90
CA PHE A 56 25.36 -9.74 -2.18
C PHE A 56 26.01 -10.21 -0.87
N GLY A 57 25.74 -11.43 -0.41
CA GLY A 57 26.23 -11.93 0.87
C GLY A 57 25.73 -11.12 2.08
N CYS A 58 24.53 -10.54 1.98
CA CYS A 58 23.99 -9.64 2.97
C CYS A 58 22.83 -10.29 3.77
N PRO A 59 22.56 -9.83 5.01
CA PRO A 59 21.44 -10.32 5.81
C PRO A 59 20.09 -9.85 5.24
N LEU A 60 19.02 -10.52 5.64
CA LEU A 60 17.65 -10.19 5.25
C LEU A 60 17.26 -8.73 5.60
N SER A 61 17.80 -8.21 6.70
CA SER A 61 17.55 -6.81 7.14
C SER A 61 17.90 -5.78 6.07
N ASP A 62 19.00 -5.98 5.34
CA ASP A 62 19.47 -5.06 4.32
C ASP A 62 18.55 -5.11 3.09
N VAL A 63 18.14 -6.30 2.69
CA VAL A 63 17.16 -6.45 1.61
C VAL A 63 15.80 -5.85 2.00
N GLN A 64 15.36 -6.04 3.23
CA GLN A 64 14.14 -5.39 3.73
C GLN A 64 14.25 -3.86 3.77
N MET A 65 15.44 -3.32 4.05
CA MET A 65 15.71 -1.90 3.97
C MET A 65 15.42 -1.35 2.57
N ALA A 66 15.80 -2.07 1.52
CA ALA A 66 15.52 -1.70 0.14
C ALA A 66 14.01 -1.54 -0.15
N SER A 67 13.18 -2.46 0.34
CA SER A 67 11.72 -2.37 0.25
C SER A 67 11.17 -1.18 1.06
N THR A 68 11.75 -0.95 2.24
CA THR A 68 11.37 0.18 3.11
C THR A 68 11.68 1.52 2.46
N VAL A 69 12.86 1.69 1.88
CA VAL A 69 13.27 2.93 1.18
C VAL A 69 12.34 3.23 0.01
N TYR A 70 12.01 2.23 -0.80
CA TYR A 70 11.01 2.38 -1.87
C TYR A 70 9.67 2.91 -1.34
N SER A 71 9.09 2.22 -0.36
CA SER A 71 7.77 2.55 0.19
C SER A 71 7.75 3.94 0.85
N LEU A 72 8.84 4.27 1.53
CA LEU A 72 9.02 5.55 2.19
C LEU A 72 9.07 6.70 1.17
N MET A 73 9.87 6.57 0.11
CA MET A 73 9.95 7.58 -0.95
C MET A 73 8.64 7.71 -1.72
N ALA A 74 8.03 6.58 -2.08
CA ALA A 74 6.74 6.56 -2.77
C ALA A 74 5.65 7.28 -1.97
N GLY A 75 5.52 6.99 -0.67
CA GLY A 75 4.51 7.59 0.18
C GLY A 75 4.76 9.06 0.53
N THR A 76 6.01 9.40 0.85
CA THR A 76 6.43 10.75 1.28
C THR A 76 6.08 11.83 0.25
N PHE A 77 6.45 11.61 -1.01
CA PHE A 77 6.33 12.63 -2.05
C PHE A 77 5.01 12.62 -2.81
N MET A 78 4.09 11.71 -2.46
CA MET A 78 2.87 11.49 -3.25
C MET A 78 1.90 12.69 -3.23
N LEU A 79 1.75 13.37 -2.08
CA LEU A 79 0.94 14.59 -1.99
C LEU A 79 1.56 15.74 -2.78
N ALA A 80 2.84 16.00 -2.57
CA ALA A 80 3.58 17.04 -3.30
C ALA A 80 3.56 16.79 -4.82
N SER A 81 3.67 15.55 -5.24
CA SER A 81 3.55 15.14 -6.64
C SER A 81 2.16 15.38 -7.23
N GLY A 82 1.10 15.23 -6.43
CA GLY A 82 -0.26 15.58 -6.85
C GLY A 82 -0.37 17.05 -7.23
N LEU A 83 0.17 17.97 -6.42
CA LEU A 83 0.21 19.38 -6.75
C LEU A 83 1.15 19.65 -7.93
N LEU A 84 2.34 19.03 -7.96
CA LEU A 84 3.29 19.18 -9.06
C LEU A 84 2.64 18.83 -10.41
N GLY A 85 1.86 17.74 -10.45
CA GLY A 85 1.10 17.33 -11.64
C GLY A 85 0.11 18.39 -12.11
N MET A 86 -0.52 19.14 -11.20
CA MET A 86 -1.41 20.26 -11.54
C MET A 86 -0.66 21.50 -12.04
N VAL A 87 0.57 21.71 -11.58
CA VAL A 87 1.40 22.86 -11.97
C VAL A 87 2.09 22.65 -13.31
N ILE A 88 2.81 21.54 -13.47
CA ILE A 88 3.60 21.24 -14.67
C ILE A 88 2.82 20.44 -15.74
N GLY A 89 1.66 19.92 -15.37
CA GLY A 89 0.80 19.04 -16.18
C GLY A 89 1.02 17.56 -15.87
N TRP A 90 -0.07 16.81 -15.77
CA TRP A 90 -0.09 15.39 -15.40
C TRP A 90 0.78 14.51 -16.29
N CYS A 91 0.77 14.77 -17.60
CA CYS A 91 1.55 13.99 -18.57
C CYS A 91 3.06 14.18 -18.37
N ARG A 92 3.52 15.42 -18.07
CA ARG A 92 4.94 15.69 -17.79
C ARG A 92 5.36 15.05 -16.48
N ASN A 93 4.54 15.17 -15.42
CA ASN A 93 4.78 14.54 -14.13
C ASN A 93 4.86 13.02 -14.27
N PHE A 94 3.96 12.42 -15.02
CA PHE A 94 3.94 10.99 -15.33
C PHE A 94 5.22 10.52 -16.04
N ARG A 95 5.64 11.25 -17.08
CA ARG A 95 6.88 10.93 -17.83
C ARG A 95 8.12 11.08 -16.97
N ALA A 96 8.19 12.11 -16.11
CA ALA A 96 9.28 12.26 -15.14
C ALA A 96 9.35 11.06 -14.20
N GLY A 97 8.20 10.59 -13.69
CA GLY A 97 8.10 9.39 -12.89
C GLY A 97 8.57 8.13 -13.62
N LEU A 98 8.18 7.96 -14.89
CA LEU A 98 8.65 6.83 -15.71
C LEU A 98 10.16 6.87 -15.94
N VAL A 99 10.75 8.05 -16.18
CA VAL A 99 12.22 8.20 -16.32
C VAL A 99 12.93 7.79 -15.02
N LEU A 100 12.44 8.25 -13.86
CA LEU A 100 13.00 7.85 -12.56
C LEU A 100 12.89 6.34 -12.32
N ALA A 101 11.75 5.74 -12.70
CA ALA A 101 11.57 4.30 -12.60
C ALA A 101 12.56 3.54 -13.51
N VAL A 102 12.73 3.96 -14.76
CA VAL A 102 13.72 3.37 -15.68
C VAL A 102 15.13 3.44 -15.10
N VAL A 103 15.55 4.63 -14.62
CA VAL A 103 16.88 4.81 -14.04
C VAL A 103 17.05 3.93 -12.80
N GLY A 104 16.04 3.90 -11.92
CA GLY A 104 16.06 3.09 -10.72
C GLY A 104 16.13 1.59 -10.99
N GLU A 105 15.34 1.10 -11.95
CA GLU A 105 15.37 -0.32 -12.35
C GLU A 105 16.72 -0.72 -12.97
N LEU A 106 17.30 0.16 -13.80
CA LEU A 106 18.64 -0.08 -14.34
C LEU A 106 19.69 -0.09 -13.22
N LEU A 107 19.60 0.81 -12.25
CA LEU A 107 20.47 0.78 -11.08
C LEU A 107 20.29 -0.52 -10.28
N CYS A 108 19.06 -1.02 -10.10
CA CYS A 108 18.83 -2.32 -9.46
C CYS A 108 19.44 -3.48 -10.26
N ALA A 109 19.25 -3.48 -11.60
CA ALA A 109 19.77 -4.53 -12.49
C ALA A 109 21.30 -4.59 -12.52
N PHE A 110 21.96 -3.44 -12.53
CA PHE A 110 23.42 -3.33 -12.67
C PHE A 110 24.16 -3.05 -11.35
N SER A 111 23.46 -3.09 -10.21
CA SER A 111 24.07 -2.80 -8.91
C SER A 111 25.20 -3.80 -8.56
N PRO A 112 26.41 -3.30 -8.25
CA PRO A 112 27.50 -4.13 -7.73
C PRO A 112 27.37 -4.42 -6.23
N SER A 113 26.60 -3.62 -5.49
CA SER A 113 26.43 -3.74 -4.03
C SER A 113 24.99 -3.50 -3.60
N ILE A 114 24.65 -4.02 -2.41
CA ILE A 114 23.31 -3.83 -1.84
C ILE A 114 23.03 -2.33 -1.50
N GLU A 115 24.05 -1.57 -1.12
CA GLU A 115 23.92 -0.13 -0.80
C GLU A 115 23.50 0.67 -2.04
N LEU A 116 24.11 0.41 -3.21
CA LEU A 116 23.73 1.08 -4.45
C LEU A 116 22.32 0.67 -4.87
N LEU A 117 21.95 -0.60 -4.67
CA LEU A 117 20.59 -1.07 -4.93
C LEU A 117 19.58 -0.32 -4.02
N ILE A 118 19.88 -0.16 -2.73
CA ILE A 118 19.02 0.53 -1.76
C ILE A 118 18.92 2.03 -2.09
N TRP A 119 20.06 2.72 -2.02
CA TRP A 119 20.12 4.20 -2.04
C TRP A 119 20.15 4.79 -3.45
N GLY A 120 20.47 4.00 -4.45
CA GLY A 120 20.34 4.37 -5.85
C GLY A 120 19.04 3.84 -6.46
N GLY A 121 18.97 2.52 -6.64
CA GLY A 121 17.86 1.86 -7.35
C GLY A 121 16.51 2.06 -6.69
N ARG A 122 16.33 1.55 -5.47
CA ARG A 122 15.02 1.57 -4.77
C ARG A 122 14.54 2.98 -4.41
N LEU A 123 15.47 3.88 -4.09
CA LEU A 123 15.15 5.28 -3.88
C LEU A 123 14.56 5.91 -5.15
N MET A 124 15.21 5.71 -6.30
CA MET A 124 14.75 6.28 -7.59
C MET A 124 13.43 5.67 -8.05
N VAL A 125 13.24 4.35 -7.93
CA VAL A 125 11.96 3.69 -8.25
C VAL A 125 10.84 4.20 -7.34
N GLY A 126 11.09 4.37 -6.04
CA GLY A 126 10.15 4.93 -5.08
C GLY A 126 9.73 6.37 -5.42
N LEU A 127 10.70 7.23 -5.75
CA LEU A 127 10.42 8.58 -6.26
C LEU A 127 9.62 8.52 -7.57
N GLY A 128 9.97 7.62 -8.50
CA GLY A 128 9.22 7.39 -9.72
C GLY A 128 7.76 7.02 -9.45
N ALA A 129 7.53 6.10 -8.54
CA ALA A 129 6.19 5.66 -8.13
C ALA A 129 5.37 6.81 -7.51
N SER A 130 6.02 7.69 -6.71
CA SER A 130 5.36 8.87 -6.14
C SER A 130 4.84 9.85 -7.19
N LEU A 131 5.46 9.89 -8.37
CA LEU A 131 5.03 10.72 -9.50
C LEU A 131 4.01 9.98 -10.40
N ILE A 132 4.21 8.69 -10.64
CA ILE A 132 3.36 7.88 -11.53
C ILE A 132 1.94 7.73 -10.96
N ILE A 133 1.80 7.29 -9.72
CA ILE A 133 0.50 6.92 -9.13
C ILE A 133 -0.48 8.09 -9.08
N PRO A 134 -0.12 9.29 -8.55
CA PRO A 134 -1.02 10.44 -8.58
C PRO A 134 -1.34 10.92 -9.98
N SER A 135 -0.35 10.83 -10.91
CA SER A 135 -0.57 11.21 -12.30
C SER A 135 -1.58 10.30 -13.01
N VAL A 136 -1.54 8.99 -12.74
CA VAL A 136 -2.54 8.04 -13.24
C VAL A 136 -3.94 8.43 -12.78
N LEU A 137 -4.13 8.68 -11.49
CA LEU A 137 -5.43 9.05 -10.92
C LEU A 137 -5.89 10.44 -11.37
N GLY A 138 -4.96 11.42 -11.44
CA GLY A 138 -5.23 12.77 -11.92
C GLY A 138 -5.62 12.78 -13.40
N MET A 139 -4.94 12.02 -14.26
CA MET A 139 -5.30 11.89 -15.67
C MET A 139 -6.65 11.19 -15.87
N VAL A 140 -6.99 10.19 -15.04
CA VAL A 140 -8.33 9.58 -15.10
C VAL A 140 -9.41 10.62 -14.79
N SER A 141 -9.21 11.46 -13.77
CA SER A 141 -10.15 12.55 -13.44
C SER A 141 -10.25 13.59 -14.56
N MET A 142 -9.17 13.84 -15.30
CA MET A 142 -9.09 14.83 -16.37
C MET A 142 -9.70 14.32 -17.69
N LEU A 143 -9.48 13.05 -18.03
CA LEU A 143 -9.81 12.49 -19.34
C LEU A 143 -11.20 11.85 -19.41
N TYR A 144 -11.78 11.50 -18.28
CA TYR A 144 -13.04 10.76 -18.21
C TYR A 144 -14.04 11.44 -17.28
N GLU A 145 -15.32 11.39 -17.63
CA GLU A 145 -16.42 11.97 -16.86
C GLU A 145 -17.54 10.95 -16.60
N GLY A 146 -18.39 11.23 -15.63
CA GLY A 146 -19.58 10.44 -15.34
C GLY A 146 -19.30 8.93 -15.17
N GLU A 147 -20.04 8.12 -15.91
CA GLU A 147 -19.90 6.65 -15.89
C GLU A 147 -18.59 6.15 -16.51
N GLU A 148 -18.03 6.86 -17.50
CA GLU A 148 -16.73 6.51 -18.08
C GLU A 148 -15.61 6.66 -17.05
N ARG A 149 -15.62 7.72 -16.24
CA ARG A 149 -14.65 7.93 -15.15
C ARG A 149 -14.74 6.83 -14.10
N LYS A 150 -15.94 6.42 -13.73
CA LYS A 150 -16.19 5.32 -12.79
C LYS A 150 -15.61 4.00 -13.31
N GLN A 151 -15.83 3.71 -14.60
CA GLN A 151 -15.25 2.52 -15.25
C GLN A 151 -13.73 2.60 -15.34
N ALA A 152 -13.17 3.77 -15.67
CA ALA A 152 -11.73 3.98 -15.72
C ALA A 152 -11.06 3.74 -14.34
N TYR A 153 -11.64 4.27 -13.27
CA TYR A 153 -11.15 3.97 -11.91
C TYR A 153 -11.27 2.49 -11.56
N GLY A 154 -12.32 1.81 -12.01
CA GLY A 154 -12.45 0.37 -11.87
C GLY A 154 -11.32 -0.41 -12.56
N VAL A 155 -10.90 0.03 -13.76
CA VAL A 155 -9.76 -0.57 -14.47
C VAL A 155 -8.45 -0.33 -13.72
N ILE A 156 -8.22 0.88 -13.20
CA ILE A 156 -7.02 1.19 -12.42
C ILE A 156 -7.01 0.38 -11.11
N ALA A 157 -8.15 0.25 -10.44
CA ALA A 157 -8.26 -0.59 -9.24
C ALA A 157 -8.00 -2.08 -9.54
N ALA A 158 -8.50 -2.57 -10.68
CA ALA A 158 -8.24 -3.93 -11.16
C ALA A 158 -6.74 -4.15 -11.46
N SER A 159 -6.06 -3.14 -12.00
CA SER A 159 -4.61 -3.20 -12.24
C SER A 159 -3.82 -3.45 -10.95
N ALA A 160 -4.26 -2.88 -9.82
CA ALA A 160 -3.65 -3.14 -8.53
C ALA A 160 -3.84 -4.59 -8.05
N ALA A 161 -4.92 -5.27 -8.46
CA ALA A 161 -5.14 -6.68 -8.13
C ALA A 161 -4.17 -7.62 -8.85
N LEU A 162 -3.65 -7.22 -10.01
CA LEU A 162 -2.61 -7.98 -10.70
C LEU A 162 -1.31 -8.07 -9.90
N ALA A 163 -1.11 -7.18 -8.92
CA ALA A 163 0.01 -7.25 -7.98
C ALA A 163 0.09 -8.58 -7.19
N THR A 164 -1.02 -9.30 -7.06
CA THR A 164 -1.04 -10.61 -6.39
C THR A 164 -0.68 -11.78 -7.30
N ILE A 165 -0.80 -11.61 -8.62
CA ILE A 165 -0.59 -12.67 -9.62
C ILE A 165 0.77 -12.53 -10.30
N ILE A 166 1.19 -11.31 -10.62
CA ILE A 166 2.44 -11.00 -11.32
C ILE A 166 3.68 -11.57 -10.62
N PRO A 167 3.81 -11.55 -9.27
CA PRO A 167 4.96 -12.10 -8.59
C PRO A 167 5.25 -13.56 -8.93
N ILE A 168 4.23 -14.35 -9.30
CA ILE A 168 4.43 -15.76 -9.72
C ILE A 168 5.23 -15.83 -11.02
N ALA A 169 4.84 -15.04 -12.03
CA ALA A 169 5.55 -15.01 -13.31
C ALA A 169 6.96 -14.42 -13.15
N LEU A 170 7.10 -13.39 -12.31
CA LEU A 170 8.39 -12.78 -12.03
C LEU A 170 9.28 -13.68 -11.18
N GLY A 171 8.72 -14.50 -10.27
CA GLY A 171 9.46 -15.52 -9.53
C GLY A 171 10.07 -16.56 -10.45
N ILE A 172 9.32 -17.06 -11.43
CA ILE A 172 9.83 -17.96 -12.47
C ILE A 172 10.98 -17.29 -13.24
N LEU A 173 10.85 -16.01 -13.56
CA LEU A 173 11.91 -15.27 -14.26
C LEU A 173 13.15 -15.09 -13.39
N VAL A 174 12.98 -14.82 -12.09
CA VAL A 174 14.10 -14.76 -11.12
C VAL A 174 14.80 -16.11 -11.03
N ASP A 175 14.06 -17.21 -10.93
CA ASP A 175 14.62 -18.56 -10.82
C ASP A 175 15.42 -18.96 -12.07
N ILE A 176 14.98 -18.57 -13.26
CA ILE A 176 15.62 -18.94 -14.54
C ILE A 176 16.76 -17.99 -14.90
N ALA A 177 16.59 -16.69 -14.72
CA ALA A 177 17.48 -15.68 -15.29
C ALA A 177 18.10 -14.74 -14.24
N GLY A 178 17.68 -14.83 -12.99
CA GLY A 178 18.17 -14.03 -11.89
C GLY A 178 17.49 -12.66 -11.75
N PHE A 179 17.68 -12.04 -10.57
CA PHE A 179 17.05 -10.75 -10.26
C PHE A 179 17.54 -9.63 -11.19
N ARG A 180 18.80 -9.66 -11.63
CA ARG A 180 19.37 -8.63 -12.52
C ARG A 180 18.63 -8.56 -13.85
N VAL A 181 18.35 -9.71 -14.46
CA VAL A 181 17.59 -9.80 -15.71
C VAL A 181 16.13 -9.37 -15.46
N THR A 182 15.56 -9.76 -14.33
CA THR A 182 14.18 -9.41 -13.96
C THR A 182 14.02 -7.89 -13.83
N PHE A 183 14.91 -7.19 -13.15
CA PHE A 183 14.90 -5.72 -13.09
C PHE A 183 15.21 -5.06 -14.45
N GLY A 184 16.09 -5.68 -15.26
CA GLY A 184 16.31 -5.27 -16.65
C GLY A 184 15.05 -5.34 -17.52
N VAL A 185 14.26 -6.40 -17.37
CA VAL A 185 12.94 -6.54 -18.05
C VAL A 185 11.95 -5.49 -17.56
N LEU A 186 11.92 -5.17 -16.26
CA LEU A 186 11.10 -4.08 -15.72
C LEU A 186 11.54 -2.72 -16.25
N ALA A 187 12.85 -2.47 -16.34
CA ALA A 187 13.38 -1.25 -16.98
C ALA A 187 12.90 -1.13 -18.43
N ALA A 188 13.01 -2.20 -19.22
CA ALA A 188 12.51 -2.24 -20.60
C ALA A 188 11.00 -2.00 -20.68
N TYR A 189 10.23 -2.56 -19.73
CA TYR A 189 8.80 -2.33 -19.61
C TYR A 189 8.48 -0.84 -19.35
N PHE A 190 9.17 -0.19 -18.43
CA PHE A 190 8.98 1.25 -18.17
C PHE A 190 9.44 2.13 -19.35
N VAL A 191 10.48 1.73 -20.09
CA VAL A 191 10.86 2.39 -21.37
C VAL A 191 9.75 2.28 -22.38
N ALA A 192 9.15 1.10 -22.56
CA ALA A 192 8.01 0.93 -23.48
C ALA A 192 6.82 1.80 -23.09
N LEU A 193 6.53 1.92 -21.79
CA LEU A 193 5.50 2.84 -21.28
C LEU A 193 5.86 4.31 -21.53
N LEU A 194 7.11 4.69 -21.37
CA LEU A 194 7.58 6.05 -21.65
C LEU A 194 7.36 6.41 -23.12
N VAL A 195 7.68 5.49 -24.04
CA VAL A 195 7.40 5.65 -25.47
C VAL A 195 5.89 5.71 -25.73
N ALA A 196 5.10 4.81 -25.14
CA ALA A 196 3.64 4.80 -25.28
C ALA A 196 3.00 6.10 -24.74
N SER A 197 3.59 6.69 -23.71
CA SER A 197 3.13 7.95 -23.10
C SER A 197 3.20 9.15 -24.06
N ALA A 198 3.96 9.05 -25.15
CA ALA A 198 4.01 10.10 -26.17
C ALA A 198 2.64 10.37 -26.82
N LYS A 199 1.76 9.37 -26.82
CA LYS A 199 0.39 9.46 -27.35
C LYS A 199 -0.63 9.99 -26.33
N LEU A 200 -0.22 10.22 -25.07
CA LEU A 200 -1.12 10.78 -24.05
C LEU A 200 -1.36 12.27 -24.31
N PRO A 201 -2.60 12.76 -24.06
CA PRO A 201 -2.92 14.16 -24.21
C PRO A 201 -2.06 15.02 -23.28
N THR A 202 -1.39 16.01 -23.84
CA THR A 202 -0.60 16.99 -23.09
C THR A 202 -1.50 18.16 -22.72
N GLY A 203 -2.29 18.05 -21.64
CA GLY A 203 -3.01 19.17 -21.04
C GLY A 203 -2.07 20.06 -20.25
N GLY A 204 -2.25 21.39 -20.32
CA GLY A 204 -1.55 22.34 -19.44
C GLY A 204 -1.97 22.18 -17.98
N GLY A 205 -1.07 22.55 -17.05
CA GLY A 205 -1.40 22.58 -15.63
C GLY A 205 -2.48 23.61 -15.32
N LEU A 206 -3.41 23.28 -14.42
CA LEU A 206 -4.50 24.18 -13.99
C LEU A 206 -3.96 25.41 -13.23
N HIS A 207 -2.83 25.27 -12.54
CA HIS A 207 -2.19 26.31 -11.72
C HIS A 207 -0.81 26.68 -12.23
N ALA A 208 -0.67 26.93 -13.54
CA ALA A 208 0.62 27.21 -14.15
C ALA A 208 1.42 28.31 -13.41
N GLY A 209 2.61 27.97 -12.99
CA GLY A 209 3.55 28.89 -12.31
C GLY A 209 3.33 29.10 -10.80
N LYS A 210 2.35 28.46 -10.18
CA LYS A 210 2.13 28.55 -8.73
C LYS A 210 2.35 27.19 -8.06
N PHE A 211 3.24 27.15 -7.09
CA PHE A 211 3.58 25.94 -6.33
C PHE A 211 3.58 26.23 -4.83
N ASP A 212 2.84 25.45 -4.06
CA ASP A 212 2.83 25.54 -2.60
C ASP A 212 4.05 24.81 -2.02
N ALA A 213 5.19 25.48 -1.99
CA ALA A 213 6.41 24.91 -1.44
C ALA A 213 6.34 24.68 0.07
N PRO A 214 5.81 25.59 0.91
CA PRO A 214 5.66 25.34 2.34
C PRO A 214 4.80 24.11 2.65
N GLY A 215 3.62 24.01 2.02
CA GLY A 215 2.75 22.87 2.17
C GLY A 215 3.40 21.56 1.71
N ALA A 216 4.10 21.58 0.56
CA ALA A 216 4.83 20.42 0.05
C ALA A 216 5.91 19.91 1.02
N VAL A 217 6.68 20.80 1.61
CA VAL A 217 7.73 20.45 2.58
C VAL A 217 7.12 19.88 3.86
N ILE A 218 6.13 20.55 4.44
CA ILE A 218 5.49 20.10 5.69
C ILE A 218 4.78 18.76 5.46
N ALA A 219 4.03 18.61 4.37
CA ALA A 219 3.36 17.35 4.04
C ALA A 219 4.35 16.20 3.84
N SER A 220 5.43 16.44 3.08
CA SER A 220 6.45 15.43 2.84
C SER A 220 7.18 15.05 4.12
N LEU A 221 7.65 16.00 4.94
CA LEU A 221 8.31 15.72 6.21
C LEU A 221 7.37 15.00 7.20
N GLY A 222 6.11 15.43 7.26
CA GLY A 222 5.10 14.80 8.09
C GLY A 222 4.82 13.36 7.70
N LEU A 223 4.59 13.09 6.41
CA LEU A 223 4.39 11.73 5.90
C LEU A 223 5.65 10.87 6.04
N PHE A 224 6.84 11.44 5.77
CA PHE A 224 8.11 10.75 5.98
C PHE A 224 8.26 10.28 7.43
N ALA A 225 8.06 11.19 8.38
CA ALA A 225 8.18 10.86 9.80
C ALA A 225 7.16 9.80 10.24
N VAL A 226 5.88 9.95 9.84
CA VAL A 226 4.85 8.95 10.15
C VAL A 226 5.23 7.58 9.58
N MET A 227 5.53 7.52 8.29
CA MET A 227 5.83 6.24 7.63
C MET A 227 7.15 5.63 8.10
N CYS A 228 8.17 6.44 8.35
CA CYS A 228 9.44 6.00 8.91
C CYS A 228 9.24 5.40 10.30
N GLY A 229 8.58 6.11 11.20
CA GLY A 229 8.30 5.61 12.54
C GLY A 229 7.47 4.32 12.52
N LEU A 230 6.38 4.28 11.72
CA LEU A 230 5.53 3.11 11.59
C LEU A 230 6.29 1.90 11.04
N SER A 231 7.12 2.08 10.00
CA SER A 231 7.88 0.98 9.40
C SER A 231 8.94 0.37 10.33
N ARG A 232 9.32 1.10 11.37
CA ARG A 232 10.35 0.69 12.33
C ARG A 232 9.81 0.12 13.64
N ILE A 233 8.50 0.16 13.87
CA ILE A 233 7.89 -0.35 15.10
C ILE A 233 8.29 -1.81 15.38
N SER A 234 8.30 -2.67 14.36
CA SER A 234 8.66 -4.08 14.51
C SER A 234 10.13 -4.33 14.83
N THR A 235 11.02 -3.38 14.47
CA THR A 235 12.47 -3.52 14.70
C THR A 235 12.98 -2.68 15.85
N TRP A 236 12.36 -1.53 16.14
CA TRP A 236 12.76 -0.64 17.22
C TRP A 236 11.92 -0.81 18.49
N GLY A 237 10.80 -1.54 18.40
CA GLY A 237 9.82 -1.72 19.47
C GLY A 237 8.76 -0.62 19.49
N VAL A 238 7.65 -0.89 20.19
CA VAL A 238 6.54 0.08 20.35
C VAL A 238 6.90 1.10 21.43
N PHE A 239 7.07 0.66 22.67
CA PHE A 239 7.43 1.47 23.82
C PHE A 239 8.84 1.13 24.33
N ALA A 240 9.07 -0.13 24.67
CA ALA A 240 10.40 -0.59 25.04
C ALA A 240 11.31 -0.65 23.81
N PRO A 241 12.53 -0.08 23.89
CA PRO A 241 13.47 -0.13 22.78
C PRO A 241 14.01 -1.55 22.60
N LEU A 242 13.96 -2.05 21.35
CA LEU A 242 14.62 -3.31 20.95
C LEU A 242 16.10 -3.07 20.69
N PRO A 243 16.95 -4.13 20.67
CA PRO A 243 18.39 -4.01 20.44
C PRO A 243 18.78 -3.32 19.11
N GLN A 244 17.91 -3.37 18.10
CA GLN A 244 18.13 -2.72 16.81
C GLN A 244 17.73 -1.24 16.78
N ALA A 245 17.18 -0.69 17.87
CA ALA A 245 16.86 0.74 17.95
C ALA A 245 18.16 1.57 17.97
N PRO A 246 18.32 2.55 17.04
CA PRO A 246 19.58 3.29 16.91
C PRO A 246 19.84 4.26 18.06
N PHE A 247 18.79 4.66 18.77
CA PHE A 247 18.83 5.56 19.94
C PHE A 247 17.52 5.43 20.71
N THR A 248 17.48 5.98 21.91
CA THR A 248 16.28 6.07 22.74
C THR A 248 15.91 7.52 23.02
N ILE A 249 14.62 7.80 23.15
CA ILE A 249 14.10 9.13 23.54
C ILE A 249 13.43 8.99 24.90
N ALA A 250 14.04 9.56 25.93
CA ALA A 250 13.57 9.44 27.33
C ALA A 250 13.36 7.97 27.78
N GLY A 251 14.23 7.05 27.33
CA GLY A 251 14.15 5.63 27.68
C GLY A 251 13.12 4.81 26.90
N ILE A 252 12.41 5.42 25.94
CA ILE A 252 11.46 4.73 25.09
C ILE A 252 11.98 4.59 23.66
N SER A 253 11.37 3.66 22.90
CA SER A 253 11.64 3.46 21.47
C SER A 253 11.42 4.76 20.68
N PRO A 254 12.29 5.12 19.72
CA PRO A 254 12.14 6.33 18.93
C PRO A 254 10.99 6.25 17.91
N ALA A 255 10.42 5.07 17.66
CA ALA A 255 9.40 4.85 16.65
C ALA A 255 8.15 5.73 16.87
N LEU A 256 7.53 5.64 18.07
CA LEU A 256 6.33 6.42 18.39
C LEU A 256 6.56 7.92 18.48
N PRO A 257 7.63 8.44 19.12
CA PRO A 257 7.97 9.87 19.07
C PRO A 257 8.12 10.39 17.64
N ILE A 258 8.76 9.65 16.73
CA ILE A 258 8.90 10.04 15.31
C ILE A 258 7.51 10.10 14.64
N VAL A 259 6.64 9.11 14.89
CA VAL A 259 5.23 9.16 14.42
C VAL A 259 4.53 10.39 14.98
N GLY A 260 4.70 10.69 16.27
CA GLY A 260 4.09 11.85 16.94
C GLY A 260 4.52 13.18 16.29
N VAL A 261 5.81 13.34 16.01
CA VAL A 261 6.33 14.52 15.28
C VAL A 261 5.71 14.60 13.87
N GLY A 262 5.64 13.48 13.16
CA GLY A 262 5.03 13.44 11.84
C GLY A 262 3.54 13.82 11.86
N LEU A 263 2.77 13.31 12.81
CA LEU A 263 1.35 13.67 13.01
C LEU A 263 1.20 15.14 13.37
N LEU A 264 2.08 15.68 14.21
CA LEU A 264 2.08 17.11 14.55
C LEU A 264 2.31 17.98 13.30
N LEU A 265 3.27 17.62 12.46
CA LEU A 265 3.52 18.31 11.19
C LEU A 265 2.30 18.25 10.26
N LEU A 266 1.63 17.10 10.15
CA LEU A 266 0.41 16.96 9.35
C LEU A 266 -0.77 17.77 9.92
N VAL A 267 -0.87 17.91 11.24
CA VAL A 267 -1.85 18.81 11.86
C VAL A 267 -1.50 20.27 11.59
N MET A 268 -0.21 20.65 11.68
CA MET A 268 0.26 22.00 11.35
C MET A 268 0.09 22.34 9.85
N LEU A 269 0.02 21.33 8.99
CA LEU A 269 -0.27 21.54 7.58
C LEU A 269 -1.63 22.24 7.38
N ILE A 270 -2.66 21.89 8.16
CA ILE A 270 -4.03 22.43 8.00
C ILE A 270 -4.08 23.96 8.04
N PRO A 271 -3.55 24.66 9.07
CA PRO A 271 -3.55 26.13 9.09
C PRO A 271 -2.64 26.73 8.01
N VAL A 272 -1.54 26.11 7.66
CA VAL A 272 -0.66 26.57 6.57
C VAL A 272 -1.37 26.51 5.23
N GLU A 273 -2.03 25.41 4.91
CA GLU A 273 -2.84 25.25 3.70
C GLU A 273 -3.97 26.27 3.62
N HIS A 274 -4.67 26.50 4.73
CA HIS A 274 -5.72 27.48 4.77
C HIS A 274 -5.20 28.92 4.53
N TRP A 275 -4.02 29.25 5.02
CA TRP A 275 -3.34 30.49 4.74
C TRP A 275 -2.92 30.58 3.26
N MET A 276 -2.31 29.53 2.70
CA MET A 276 -1.91 29.46 1.30
C MET A 276 -3.09 29.56 0.34
N GLU A 277 -4.19 28.85 0.64
CA GLU A 277 -5.42 28.92 -0.14
C GLU A 277 -6.01 30.34 -0.17
N ARG A 278 -6.02 31.06 0.97
CA ARG A 278 -6.54 32.41 1.07
C ARG A 278 -5.65 33.47 0.41
N THR A 279 -4.34 33.35 0.52
CA THR A 279 -3.39 34.39 0.07
C THR A 279 -2.93 34.18 -1.37
N HIS A 280 -2.77 32.94 -1.80
CA HIS A 280 -2.20 32.59 -3.10
C HIS A 280 -3.19 31.85 -4.02
N GLY A 281 -4.33 31.39 -3.48
CA GLY A 281 -5.33 30.62 -4.22
C GLY A 281 -4.87 29.21 -4.60
N ILE A 282 -3.90 28.67 -3.88
CA ILE A 282 -3.35 27.31 -4.09
C ILE A 282 -3.19 26.63 -2.74
N ALA A 283 -3.37 25.32 -2.70
CA ALA A 283 -3.12 24.48 -1.53
C ALA A 283 -2.88 23.04 -1.97
N ILE A 284 -2.00 22.30 -1.29
CA ILE A 284 -1.84 20.85 -1.49
C ILE A 284 -3.06 20.09 -0.98
N LEU A 285 -3.63 20.56 0.13
CA LEU A 285 -4.83 20.01 0.75
C LEU A 285 -5.92 21.08 0.83
N PRO A 286 -6.67 21.33 -0.27
CA PRO A 286 -7.72 22.33 -0.29
C PRO A 286 -8.75 22.14 0.81
N SER A 287 -9.34 23.22 1.27
CA SER A 287 -10.38 23.19 2.32
C SER A 287 -11.60 22.35 1.91
N SER A 288 -11.87 22.24 0.60
CA SER A 288 -12.90 21.36 0.02
C SER A 288 -12.71 19.89 0.40
N PHE A 289 -11.46 19.43 0.57
CA PHE A 289 -11.17 18.05 1.00
C PHE A 289 -11.32 17.87 2.51
N VAL A 290 -10.81 18.82 3.30
CA VAL A 290 -10.80 18.71 4.78
C VAL A 290 -12.20 18.83 5.37
N ARG A 291 -13.01 19.73 4.84
CA ARG A 291 -14.35 20.04 5.38
C ARG A 291 -15.44 19.09 4.88
N ASN A 292 -15.28 18.50 3.72
CA ASN A 292 -16.29 17.62 3.14
C ASN A 292 -16.32 16.24 3.83
N PRO A 293 -17.40 15.87 4.52
CA PRO A 293 -17.50 14.59 5.22
C PRO A 293 -17.47 13.39 4.27
N THR A 294 -17.98 13.54 3.04
CA THR A 294 -17.94 12.50 2.01
C THR A 294 -16.50 12.22 1.57
N VAL A 295 -15.67 13.25 1.42
CA VAL A 295 -14.25 13.10 1.08
C VAL A 295 -13.51 12.41 2.22
N ARG A 296 -13.70 12.82 3.46
CA ARG A 296 -13.06 12.18 4.63
C ARG A 296 -13.40 10.68 4.71
N ALA A 297 -14.69 10.35 4.58
CA ALA A 297 -15.13 8.95 4.56
C ALA A 297 -14.57 8.20 3.33
N GLY A 298 -14.49 8.86 2.17
CA GLY A 298 -13.92 8.31 0.95
C GLY A 298 -12.41 8.04 1.05
N VAL A 299 -11.65 8.91 1.71
CA VAL A 299 -10.21 8.71 1.99
C VAL A 299 -10.00 7.48 2.89
N ILE A 300 -10.84 7.31 3.92
CA ILE A 300 -10.84 6.09 4.75
C ILE A 300 -11.18 4.86 3.88
N ALA A 301 -12.17 4.99 3.00
CA ALA A 301 -12.56 3.92 2.08
C ALA A 301 -11.45 3.53 1.08
N ILE A 302 -10.55 4.45 0.76
CA ILE A 302 -9.34 4.15 -0.03
C ILE A 302 -8.27 3.50 0.84
N ALA A 303 -8.01 4.01 2.04
CA ALA A 303 -6.93 3.52 2.90
C ALA A 303 -7.18 2.10 3.43
N LEU A 304 -8.42 1.77 3.80
CA LEU A 304 -8.75 0.51 4.48
C LEU A 304 -8.47 -0.76 3.66
N PRO A 305 -8.79 -0.87 2.36
CA PRO A 305 -8.40 -2.03 1.56
C PRO A 305 -6.89 -2.26 1.54
N PHE A 306 -6.10 -1.18 1.48
CA PHE A 306 -4.63 -1.29 1.49
C PHE A 306 -4.08 -1.63 2.88
N PHE A 307 -4.70 -1.10 3.94
CA PHE A 307 -4.46 -1.54 5.32
C PHE A 307 -4.72 -3.05 5.45
N TYR A 308 -5.87 -3.51 4.99
CA TYR A 308 -6.25 -4.93 5.01
C TYR A 308 -5.25 -5.80 4.22
N MET A 309 -4.88 -5.37 3.00
CA MET A 309 -3.92 -6.11 2.16
C MET A 309 -2.55 -6.23 2.83
N SER A 310 -2.06 -5.16 3.44
CA SER A 310 -0.79 -5.18 4.16
C SER A 310 -0.85 -6.01 5.44
N ALA A 311 -1.94 -5.88 6.19
CA ALA A 311 -2.19 -6.67 7.39
C ALA A 311 -2.27 -8.17 7.09
N GLN A 312 -3.07 -8.54 6.09
CA GLN A 312 -3.19 -9.94 5.64
C GLN A 312 -1.88 -10.45 5.05
N GLY A 313 -1.17 -9.62 4.28
CA GLY A 313 0.14 -9.96 3.73
C GLY A 313 1.13 -10.32 4.82
N LEU A 314 1.26 -9.49 5.86
CA LEU A 314 2.16 -9.76 6.97
C LEU A 314 1.72 -10.96 7.81
N VAL A 315 0.50 -10.93 8.35
CA VAL A 315 0.00 -11.97 9.27
C VAL A 315 -0.18 -13.31 8.56
N GLY A 316 -0.83 -13.29 7.38
CA GLY A 316 -1.11 -14.49 6.60
C GLY A 316 0.17 -15.16 6.10
N THR A 317 1.08 -14.39 5.49
CA THR A 317 2.34 -14.96 4.98
C THR A 317 3.19 -15.53 6.12
N SER A 318 3.31 -14.79 7.23
CA SER A 318 4.05 -15.30 8.40
C SER A 318 3.41 -16.58 8.95
N TYR A 319 2.09 -16.64 9.07
CA TYR A 319 1.39 -17.83 9.51
C TYR A 319 1.57 -19.01 8.52
N TYR A 320 1.38 -18.78 7.23
CA TYR A 320 1.51 -19.85 6.22
C TYR A 320 2.94 -20.42 6.16
N GLN A 321 3.94 -19.57 6.22
CA GLN A 321 5.33 -20.01 6.06
C GLN A 321 5.97 -20.47 7.37
N LEU A 322 5.74 -19.79 8.49
CA LEU A 322 6.44 -20.04 9.75
C LEU A 322 5.68 -20.96 10.71
N VAL A 323 4.33 -21.08 10.57
CA VAL A 323 3.53 -21.98 11.42
C VAL A 323 3.14 -23.24 10.65
N ILE A 324 2.60 -23.08 9.44
CA ILE A 324 2.13 -24.23 8.62
C ILE A 324 3.28 -24.83 7.81
N GLY A 325 4.38 -24.09 7.60
CA GLY A 325 5.53 -24.58 6.82
C GLY A 325 5.30 -24.60 5.30
N LEU A 326 4.36 -23.80 4.77
CA LEU A 326 4.16 -23.74 3.33
C LEU A 326 5.34 -23.06 2.64
N GLY A 327 5.74 -23.60 1.49
CA GLY A 327 6.72 -22.96 0.63
C GLY A 327 6.20 -21.66 0.01
N GLY A 328 7.12 -20.83 -0.51
CA GLY A 328 6.80 -19.56 -1.16
C GLY A 328 5.78 -19.69 -2.31
N MET A 329 5.93 -20.72 -3.16
CA MET A 329 5.00 -20.99 -4.26
C MET A 329 3.57 -21.31 -3.76
N GLN A 330 3.45 -22.15 -2.73
CA GLN A 330 2.14 -22.50 -2.15
C GLN A 330 1.47 -21.28 -1.52
N THR A 331 2.25 -20.44 -0.83
CA THR A 331 1.77 -19.17 -0.27
C THR A 331 1.31 -18.21 -1.39
N ALA A 332 2.04 -18.13 -2.49
CA ALA A 332 1.66 -17.31 -3.64
C ALA A 332 0.36 -17.79 -4.31
N LEU A 333 0.14 -19.11 -4.38
CA LEU A 333 -1.12 -19.68 -4.89
C LEU A 333 -2.34 -19.28 -4.05
N LEU A 334 -2.19 -19.18 -2.73
CA LEU A 334 -3.24 -18.63 -1.85
C LEU A 334 -3.55 -17.15 -2.19
N GLY A 335 -2.53 -16.39 -2.63
CA GLY A 335 -2.72 -15.03 -3.12
C GLY A 335 -3.62 -14.93 -4.35
N ILE A 336 -3.63 -15.93 -5.23
CA ILE A 336 -4.54 -15.98 -6.40
C ILE A 336 -6.00 -16.05 -5.95
N ILE A 337 -6.28 -16.79 -4.87
CA ILE A 337 -7.66 -16.98 -4.35
C ILE A 337 -8.27 -15.63 -3.94
N SER A 338 -7.47 -14.70 -3.42
CA SER A 338 -7.92 -13.32 -3.13
C SER A 338 -7.81 -12.41 -4.35
N GLY A 339 -6.75 -12.54 -5.15
CA GLY A 339 -6.44 -11.65 -6.26
C GLY A 339 -7.46 -11.73 -7.40
N VAL A 340 -7.92 -12.92 -7.76
CA VAL A 340 -8.87 -13.11 -8.86
C VAL A 340 -10.23 -12.44 -8.57
N PRO A 341 -10.93 -12.68 -7.45
CA PRO A 341 -12.17 -11.99 -7.17
C PRO A 341 -11.98 -10.48 -7.00
N MET A 342 -10.85 -10.04 -6.41
CA MET A 342 -10.51 -8.63 -6.32
C MET A 342 -10.42 -7.98 -7.71
N LEU A 343 -9.71 -8.58 -8.65
CA LEU A 343 -9.58 -8.13 -10.04
C LEU A 343 -10.95 -8.06 -10.74
N VAL A 344 -11.67 -9.16 -10.69
CA VAL A 344 -12.98 -9.31 -11.36
C VAL A 344 -13.95 -8.26 -10.84
N LEU A 345 -14.14 -8.15 -9.53
CA LEU A 345 -15.13 -7.23 -8.96
C LEU A 345 -14.74 -5.77 -9.14
N ALA A 346 -13.46 -5.41 -9.00
CA ALA A 346 -13.01 -4.06 -9.24
C ALA A 346 -13.33 -3.57 -10.68
N MET A 347 -13.24 -4.48 -11.66
CA MET A 347 -13.48 -4.17 -13.07
C MET A 347 -14.95 -4.30 -13.49
N PHE A 348 -15.63 -5.36 -13.04
CA PHE A 348 -16.98 -5.68 -13.53
C PHE A 348 -18.10 -4.92 -12.79
N VAL A 349 -17.92 -4.61 -11.49
CA VAL A 349 -18.97 -3.92 -10.72
C VAL A 349 -19.32 -2.55 -11.32
N PRO A 350 -18.37 -1.65 -11.65
CA PRO A 350 -18.71 -0.37 -12.25
C PRO A 350 -19.35 -0.49 -13.64
N ARG A 351 -19.03 -1.56 -14.40
CA ARG A 351 -19.49 -1.77 -15.78
C ARG A 351 -20.88 -2.42 -15.85
N LYS A 352 -21.11 -3.47 -15.05
CA LYS A 352 -22.31 -4.28 -15.13
C LYS A 352 -23.43 -3.78 -14.21
N PHE A 353 -23.08 -3.07 -13.15
CA PHE A 353 -24.01 -2.59 -12.13
C PHE A 353 -23.85 -1.09 -11.85
N PRO A 354 -23.89 -0.22 -12.90
CA PRO A 354 -23.70 1.23 -12.73
C PRO A 354 -24.78 1.88 -11.85
N GLN A 355 -25.96 1.25 -11.74
CA GLN A 355 -27.10 1.71 -10.94
C GLN A 355 -26.89 1.53 -9.43
N LEU A 356 -25.92 0.72 -8.99
CA LEU A 356 -25.67 0.52 -7.57
C LEU A 356 -25.11 1.80 -6.93
N LYS A 357 -25.67 2.15 -5.78
CA LYS A 357 -25.17 3.28 -4.99
C LYS A 357 -23.73 2.97 -4.53
N PRO A 358 -22.75 3.85 -4.82
CA PRO A 358 -21.34 3.60 -4.51
C PRO A 358 -21.10 3.21 -3.04
N TRP A 359 -21.74 3.91 -2.10
CA TRP A 359 -21.62 3.62 -0.67
C TRP A 359 -22.21 2.25 -0.26
N SER A 360 -23.25 1.77 -0.95
CA SER A 360 -23.78 0.44 -0.68
C SER A 360 -22.77 -0.64 -1.07
N VAL A 361 -22.08 -0.46 -2.20
CA VAL A 361 -21.01 -1.39 -2.64
C VAL A 361 -19.85 -1.38 -1.65
N VAL A 362 -19.41 -0.19 -1.19
CA VAL A 362 -18.35 -0.05 -0.19
C VAL A 362 -18.73 -0.73 1.13
N ARG A 363 -19.96 -0.54 1.61
CA ARG A 363 -20.47 -1.20 2.84
C ARG A 363 -20.45 -2.71 2.72
N THR A 364 -20.95 -3.24 1.60
CA THR A 364 -20.91 -4.69 1.33
C THR A 364 -19.47 -5.19 1.32
N GLY A 365 -18.53 -4.43 0.71
CA GLY A 365 -17.12 -4.77 0.73
C GLY A 365 -16.54 -4.84 2.16
N TYR A 366 -16.89 -3.90 3.03
CA TYR A 366 -16.42 -3.91 4.43
C TYR A 366 -16.99 -5.12 5.22
N VAL A 367 -18.24 -5.48 4.96
CA VAL A 367 -18.83 -6.69 5.57
C VAL A 367 -18.06 -7.95 5.14
N PHE A 368 -17.71 -8.05 3.84
CA PHE A 368 -16.90 -9.16 3.35
C PHE A 368 -15.48 -9.16 3.94
N MET A 369 -14.84 -8.00 4.09
CA MET A 369 -13.52 -7.89 4.73
C MET A 369 -13.57 -8.31 6.21
N ALA A 370 -14.58 -7.88 6.95
CA ALA A 370 -14.77 -8.29 8.33
C ALA A 370 -15.04 -9.82 8.44
N ALA A 371 -15.93 -10.35 7.61
CA ALA A 371 -16.22 -11.78 7.54
C ALA A 371 -14.99 -12.60 7.15
N ALA A 372 -14.15 -12.09 6.24
CA ALA A 372 -12.87 -12.68 5.87
C ALA A 372 -11.96 -12.85 7.07
N CYS A 373 -11.73 -11.75 7.82
CA CYS A 373 -10.87 -11.79 9.00
C CYS A 373 -11.42 -12.69 10.10
N VAL A 374 -12.72 -12.68 10.34
CA VAL A 374 -13.36 -13.58 11.31
C VAL A 374 -13.18 -15.03 10.87
N SER A 375 -13.44 -15.35 9.59
CA SER A 375 -13.24 -16.70 9.07
C SER A 375 -11.79 -17.15 9.17
N MET A 376 -10.83 -16.27 8.85
CA MET A 376 -9.40 -16.57 8.98
C MET A 376 -9.03 -16.81 10.45
N ALA A 377 -9.48 -15.96 11.38
CA ALA A 377 -9.22 -16.13 12.80
C ALA A 377 -9.75 -17.47 13.36
N PHE A 378 -10.96 -17.85 12.96
CA PHE A 378 -11.54 -19.16 13.32
C PHE A 378 -10.82 -20.33 12.67
N GLY A 379 -10.26 -20.13 11.49
CA GLY A 379 -9.56 -21.15 10.71
C GLY A 379 -8.13 -21.41 11.15
N VAL A 380 -7.51 -20.52 11.94
CA VAL A 380 -6.12 -20.68 12.40
C VAL A 380 -5.94 -21.94 13.23
N ARG A 381 -4.95 -22.79 12.86
CA ARG A 381 -4.50 -23.97 13.61
C ARG A 381 -2.97 -23.99 13.62
N ALA A 382 -2.35 -24.65 14.58
CA ALA A 382 -0.91 -24.78 14.68
C ALA A 382 -0.31 -25.81 13.68
N SER A 383 -1.12 -26.72 13.15
CA SER A 383 -0.64 -27.90 12.41
C SER A 383 -1.14 -28.02 10.97
N GLU A 384 -2.20 -27.29 10.60
CA GLU A 384 -2.82 -27.46 9.27
C GLU A 384 -3.48 -26.21 8.73
N LEU A 385 -3.52 -26.09 7.40
CA LEU A 385 -4.27 -25.05 6.71
C LEU A 385 -5.72 -25.50 6.57
N THR A 386 -6.64 -24.87 7.30
CA THR A 386 -8.06 -25.25 7.27
C THR A 386 -8.78 -24.68 6.05
N PRO A 387 -9.83 -25.37 5.53
CA PRO A 387 -10.66 -24.84 4.44
C PRO A 387 -11.31 -23.49 4.74
N ILE A 388 -11.61 -23.20 6.02
CA ILE A 388 -12.21 -21.93 6.44
C ILE A 388 -11.25 -20.75 6.26
N MET A 389 -9.93 -20.96 6.38
CA MET A 389 -8.92 -19.95 6.03
C MET A 389 -8.94 -19.62 4.54
N VAL A 390 -9.08 -20.63 3.69
CA VAL A 390 -9.16 -20.45 2.23
C VAL A 390 -10.41 -19.66 1.86
N VAL A 391 -11.57 -19.97 2.49
CA VAL A 391 -12.82 -19.22 2.33
C VAL A 391 -12.65 -17.77 2.82
N GLY A 392 -11.97 -17.57 3.95
CA GLY A 392 -11.64 -16.23 4.45
C GLY A 392 -10.80 -15.44 3.45
N THR A 393 -9.78 -16.05 2.86
CA THR A 393 -8.95 -15.43 1.82
C THR A 393 -9.76 -15.01 0.60
N LEU A 394 -10.70 -15.85 0.15
CA LEU A 394 -11.65 -15.55 -0.94
C LEU A 394 -12.53 -14.33 -0.59
N PHE A 395 -13.13 -14.32 0.60
CA PHE A 395 -13.97 -13.21 1.07
C PHE A 395 -13.18 -11.90 1.15
N GLY A 396 -11.92 -11.96 1.56
CA GLY A 396 -11.01 -10.80 1.57
C GLY A 396 -10.84 -10.19 0.19
N GLY A 397 -10.59 -11.02 -0.81
CA GLY A 397 -10.49 -10.57 -2.21
C GLY A 397 -11.79 -9.94 -2.72
N VAL A 398 -12.95 -10.55 -2.40
CA VAL A 398 -14.27 -9.98 -2.71
C VAL A 398 -14.45 -8.61 -2.05
N GLY A 399 -14.16 -8.49 -0.76
CA GLY A 399 -14.31 -7.25 -0.01
C GLY A 399 -13.46 -6.12 -0.57
N VAL A 400 -12.16 -6.37 -0.75
CA VAL A 400 -11.21 -5.40 -1.32
C VAL A 400 -11.62 -4.99 -2.73
N GLY A 401 -12.02 -5.94 -3.58
CA GLY A 401 -12.47 -5.67 -4.96
C GLY A 401 -13.70 -4.76 -5.00
N LEU A 402 -14.69 -5.02 -4.16
CA LEU A 402 -15.90 -4.19 -4.05
C LEU A 402 -15.55 -2.75 -3.63
N VAL A 403 -14.77 -2.58 -2.57
CA VAL A 403 -14.41 -1.24 -2.08
C VAL A 403 -13.60 -0.48 -3.13
N ASN A 404 -12.55 -1.09 -3.68
CA ASN A 404 -11.68 -0.46 -4.67
C ASN A 404 -12.44 -0.09 -5.96
N SER A 405 -13.51 -0.80 -6.31
CA SER A 405 -14.34 -0.49 -7.48
C SER A 405 -15.00 0.89 -7.41
N GLN A 406 -15.22 1.45 -6.22
CA GLN A 406 -15.99 2.68 -6.02
C GLN A 406 -15.23 3.78 -5.27
N ALA A 407 -14.29 3.44 -4.39
CA ALA A 407 -13.68 4.37 -3.44
C ALA A 407 -13.01 5.59 -4.10
N ASN A 408 -12.23 5.36 -5.16
CA ASN A 408 -11.55 6.44 -5.88
C ASN A 408 -12.54 7.42 -6.53
N ASN A 409 -13.62 6.89 -7.11
CA ASN A 409 -14.65 7.72 -7.75
C ASN A 409 -15.47 8.52 -6.72
N ILE A 410 -15.75 7.95 -5.54
CA ILE A 410 -16.45 8.66 -4.45
C ILE A 410 -15.69 9.94 -4.09
N VAL A 411 -14.38 9.87 -3.89
CA VAL A 411 -13.54 11.03 -3.55
C VAL A 411 -13.51 12.03 -4.69
N ALA A 412 -13.22 11.59 -5.91
CA ALA A 412 -13.11 12.47 -7.07
C ALA A 412 -14.44 13.16 -7.44
N SER A 413 -15.58 12.54 -7.13
CA SER A 413 -16.91 13.10 -7.41
C SER A 413 -17.45 14.01 -6.30
N ALA A 414 -16.83 13.97 -5.12
CA ALA A 414 -17.30 14.73 -3.94
C ALA A 414 -16.68 16.15 -3.85
N VAL A 415 -15.78 16.50 -4.76
CA VAL A 415 -15.09 17.80 -4.82
C VAL A 415 -15.41 18.53 -6.12
N PRO A 416 -15.20 19.85 -6.18
CA PRO A 416 -15.34 20.62 -7.43
C PRO A 416 -14.47 20.05 -8.54
N PRO A 417 -14.86 20.20 -9.82
CA PRO A 417 -14.06 19.71 -10.96
C PRO A 417 -12.62 20.22 -10.99
N SER A 418 -12.37 21.44 -10.51
CA SER A 418 -11.04 22.03 -10.35
C SER A 418 -10.14 21.21 -9.43
N ASP A 419 -10.71 20.68 -8.35
CA ASP A 419 -9.98 19.98 -7.31
C ASP A 419 -9.94 18.45 -7.55
N ALA A 420 -10.87 17.95 -8.38
CA ALA A 420 -10.99 16.51 -8.66
C ALA A 420 -9.69 15.90 -9.20
N GLN A 421 -8.93 16.65 -10.00
CA GLN A 421 -7.63 16.21 -10.51
C GLN A 421 -6.58 16.09 -9.40
N GLN A 422 -6.58 17.03 -8.43
CA GLN A 422 -5.68 17.01 -7.29
C GLN A 422 -5.97 15.84 -6.33
N SER A 423 -7.20 15.29 -6.37
CA SER A 423 -7.57 14.14 -5.56
C SER A 423 -6.65 12.92 -5.74
N GLY A 424 -5.97 12.81 -6.89
CA GLY A 424 -5.03 11.73 -7.18
C GLY A 424 -3.87 11.64 -6.17
N GLY A 425 -3.29 12.78 -5.77
CA GLY A 425 -2.24 12.83 -4.75
C GLY A 425 -2.74 12.36 -3.38
N ILE A 426 -3.92 12.84 -2.97
CA ILE A 426 -4.54 12.47 -1.69
C ILE A 426 -4.93 10.99 -1.68
N GLN A 427 -5.50 10.49 -2.76
CA GLN A 427 -5.86 9.08 -2.92
C GLN A 427 -4.61 8.17 -2.85
N GLY A 428 -3.53 8.56 -3.53
CA GLY A 428 -2.27 7.84 -3.49
C GLY A 428 -1.62 7.85 -2.10
N ALA A 429 -1.61 8.99 -1.41
CA ALA A 429 -1.13 9.09 -0.03
C ALA A 429 -1.95 8.21 0.91
N ALA A 430 -3.28 8.19 0.78
CA ALA A 430 -4.17 7.35 1.57
C ALA A 430 -3.87 5.84 1.39
N ARG A 431 -3.56 5.40 0.15
CA ARG A 431 -3.13 4.02 -0.14
C ARG A 431 -1.87 3.64 0.63
N ASN A 432 -0.81 4.46 0.49
CA ASN A 432 0.48 4.16 1.12
C ASN A 432 0.41 4.26 2.64
N LEU A 433 -0.34 5.22 3.18
CA LEU A 433 -0.60 5.30 4.61
C LEU A 433 -1.36 4.06 5.10
N GLY A 434 -2.35 3.59 4.33
CA GLY A 434 -3.05 2.33 4.62
C GLY A 434 -2.09 1.14 4.69
N LEU A 435 -1.20 0.97 3.70
CA LEU A 435 -0.19 -0.09 3.69
C LEU A 435 0.74 0.00 4.92
N ALA A 436 1.29 1.18 5.20
CA ALA A 436 2.19 1.40 6.34
C ALA A 436 1.51 1.14 7.69
N LEU A 437 0.29 1.64 7.86
CA LEU A 437 -0.49 1.41 9.08
C LEU A 437 -0.85 -0.07 9.26
N GLY A 438 -1.18 -0.78 8.17
CA GLY A 438 -1.53 -2.20 8.21
C GLY A 438 -0.37 -3.07 8.70
N SER A 439 0.82 -2.89 8.12
CA SER A 439 2.02 -3.64 8.53
C SER A 439 2.46 -3.27 9.96
N ALA A 440 2.48 -1.98 10.29
CA ALA A 440 2.89 -1.51 11.61
C ALA A 440 1.96 -2.01 12.73
N ALA A 441 0.65 -1.84 12.54
CA ALA A 441 -0.33 -2.27 13.53
C ALA A 441 -0.28 -3.78 13.74
N MET A 442 -0.22 -4.55 12.65
CA MET A 442 -0.20 -6.01 12.76
C MET A 442 1.14 -6.55 13.23
N GLY A 443 2.26 -5.93 12.85
CA GLY A 443 3.56 -6.25 13.43
C GLY A 443 3.59 -6.05 14.95
N SER A 444 3.01 -4.95 15.42
CA SER A 444 2.87 -4.67 16.86
C SER A 444 1.97 -5.69 17.58
N VAL A 445 0.82 -6.02 16.98
CA VAL A 445 -0.11 -7.02 17.57
C VAL A 445 0.56 -8.38 17.64
N LEU A 446 1.25 -8.82 16.58
CA LEU A 446 1.97 -10.09 16.59
C LEU A 446 3.08 -10.11 17.64
N LEU A 447 3.89 -9.03 17.72
CA LEU A 447 4.98 -8.93 18.69
C LEU A 447 4.45 -9.00 20.13
N ILE A 448 3.43 -8.21 20.48
CA ILE A 448 2.84 -8.20 21.81
C ILE A 448 2.21 -9.57 22.13
N ALA A 449 1.44 -10.13 21.20
CA ALA A 449 0.73 -11.38 21.44
C ALA A 449 1.68 -12.58 21.57
N VAL A 450 2.79 -12.61 20.81
CA VAL A 450 3.81 -13.68 20.95
C VAL A 450 4.52 -13.56 22.29
N ASN A 451 4.99 -12.36 22.68
CA ASN A 451 5.70 -12.19 23.96
C ASN A 451 4.78 -12.55 25.13
N THR A 452 3.60 -11.92 25.22
CA THR A 452 2.65 -12.22 26.31
C THR A 452 2.26 -13.70 26.35
N GLY A 453 2.11 -14.33 25.19
CA GLY A 453 1.75 -15.74 25.10
C GLY A 453 2.86 -16.69 25.53
N LEU A 454 4.12 -16.42 25.11
CA LEU A 454 5.28 -17.22 25.51
C LEU A 454 5.64 -17.03 26.97
N ASP A 455 5.64 -15.78 27.47
CA ASP A 455 5.88 -15.50 28.89
C ASP A 455 4.93 -16.33 29.78
N ALA A 456 3.62 -16.29 29.45
CA ALA A 456 2.62 -17.06 30.21
C ALA A 456 2.84 -18.60 30.16
N ARG A 457 3.39 -19.12 29.05
CA ARG A 457 3.70 -20.56 28.91
C ARG A 457 4.98 -20.94 29.64
N ILE A 458 6.02 -20.11 29.54
CA ILE A 458 7.29 -20.29 30.25
C ILE A 458 7.03 -20.28 31.76
N ASP A 459 6.25 -19.33 32.28
CA ASP A 459 5.88 -19.25 33.71
C ASP A 459 5.15 -20.50 34.18
N ALA A 460 4.21 -21.00 33.35
CA ALA A 460 3.40 -22.18 33.67
C ALA A 460 4.13 -23.52 33.50
N SER A 461 5.26 -23.55 32.76
CA SER A 461 6.02 -24.77 32.54
C SER A 461 6.64 -25.33 33.83
N ASN A 462 6.54 -26.65 34.02
CA ASN A 462 7.18 -27.36 35.11
C ASN A 462 8.49 -28.04 34.65
N VAL A 463 8.81 -28.00 33.37
CA VAL A 463 9.99 -28.66 32.77
C VAL A 463 11.15 -27.66 32.62
N VAL A 464 10.84 -26.39 32.48
CA VAL A 464 11.83 -25.30 32.40
C VAL A 464 12.32 -24.99 33.82
N ASP A 465 13.61 -25.09 34.07
CA ASP A 465 14.22 -24.77 35.35
C ASP A 465 14.18 -23.26 35.65
N THR A 466 14.30 -22.89 36.93
CA THR A 466 14.17 -21.49 37.40
C THR A 466 15.24 -20.58 36.79
N GLN A 467 16.44 -21.07 36.51
CA GLN A 467 17.50 -20.26 35.92
C GLN A 467 17.22 -19.99 34.44
N SER A 468 16.76 -20.99 33.70
CA SER A 468 16.33 -20.85 32.30
C SER A 468 15.12 -19.94 32.18
N LYS A 469 14.12 -20.00 33.09
CA LYS A 469 12.98 -19.08 33.12
C LYS A 469 13.43 -17.64 33.25
N ALA A 470 14.29 -17.32 34.22
CA ALA A 470 14.80 -15.94 34.37
C ALA A 470 15.57 -15.44 33.14
N ALA A 471 16.33 -16.32 32.48
CA ALA A 471 17.02 -15.96 31.22
C ALA A 471 16.05 -15.74 30.06
N LEU A 472 14.97 -16.52 30.00
CA LEU A 472 13.96 -16.44 28.94
C LEU A 472 13.05 -15.20 29.11
N GLU A 473 12.74 -14.76 30.34
CA GLU A 473 11.96 -13.55 30.65
C GLU A 473 12.64 -12.26 30.16
N GLU A 474 13.98 -12.22 30.08
CA GLU A 474 14.71 -11.05 29.56
C GLU A 474 14.71 -10.96 28.04
N VAL A 475 14.20 -11.99 27.33
CA VAL A 475 14.23 -12.07 25.87
C VAL A 475 12.97 -11.49 25.26
N VAL A 476 13.15 -10.63 24.28
CA VAL A 476 12.05 -10.21 23.40
C VAL A 476 11.92 -11.18 22.22
N TYR A 477 10.82 -11.91 22.22
CA TYR A 477 10.51 -12.89 21.19
C TYR A 477 9.96 -12.20 19.92
N THR A 478 10.39 -12.70 18.77
CA THR A 478 9.88 -12.28 17.48
C THR A 478 9.08 -13.41 16.83
N TYR A 479 8.33 -13.11 15.80
CA TYR A 479 7.58 -14.12 15.04
C TYR A 479 8.57 -14.86 14.12
N GLU A 480 9.28 -15.86 14.64
CA GLU A 480 10.36 -16.56 13.98
C GLU A 480 10.03 -18.03 13.69
N SER A 481 10.85 -18.69 12.85
CA SER A 481 10.69 -20.12 12.52
C SER A 481 11.10 -21.02 13.71
N ASP A 482 10.62 -22.28 13.69
CA ASP A 482 11.00 -23.27 14.70
C ASP A 482 12.51 -23.47 14.76
N ALA A 483 13.18 -23.51 13.60
CA ALA A 483 14.63 -23.65 13.53
C ALA A 483 15.37 -22.46 14.19
N ALA A 484 14.91 -21.23 13.97
CA ALA A 484 15.50 -20.05 14.60
C ALA A 484 15.26 -20.03 16.13
N PHE A 485 14.05 -20.43 16.54
CA PHE A 485 13.70 -20.52 17.96
C PHE A 485 14.50 -21.61 18.67
N THR A 486 14.66 -22.81 18.06
CA THR A 486 15.53 -23.88 18.57
C THR A 486 16.97 -23.40 18.76
N ALA A 487 17.56 -22.79 17.73
CA ALA A 487 18.92 -22.28 17.80
C ALA A 487 19.09 -21.24 18.93
N ARG A 488 18.06 -20.43 19.19
CA ARG A 488 18.04 -19.49 20.31
C ARG A 488 18.01 -20.22 21.65
N LEU A 489 17.12 -21.21 21.83
CA LEU A 489 17.04 -22.00 23.06
C LEU A 489 18.35 -22.74 23.35
N GLU A 490 18.99 -23.32 22.32
CA GLU A 490 20.31 -23.94 22.42
C GLU A 490 21.38 -22.94 22.88
N SER A 491 21.40 -21.74 22.28
CA SER A 491 22.36 -20.69 22.65
C SER A 491 22.22 -20.21 24.10
N MET A 492 21.03 -20.36 24.68
CA MET A 492 20.70 -20.01 26.06
C MET A 492 20.91 -21.18 27.05
N GLY A 493 21.29 -22.36 26.53
CA GLY A 493 21.57 -23.54 27.34
C GLY A 493 20.32 -24.22 27.92
N VAL A 494 19.15 -24.02 27.32
CA VAL A 494 17.89 -24.68 27.72
C VAL A 494 17.98 -26.18 27.49
N ALA A 495 17.59 -26.99 28.49
CA ALA A 495 17.65 -28.44 28.41
C ALA A 495 16.83 -29.01 27.25
N PRO A 496 17.28 -30.06 26.53
CA PRO A 496 16.60 -30.63 25.37
C PRO A 496 15.14 -31.04 25.64
N GLU A 497 14.81 -31.50 26.84
CA GLU A 497 13.45 -31.86 27.24
C GLU A 497 12.53 -30.64 27.28
N ALA A 498 13.02 -29.53 27.81
CA ALA A 498 12.29 -28.25 27.84
C ALA A 498 12.17 -27.61 26.45
N GLN A 499 13.16 -27.81 25.55
CA GLN A 499 13.09 -27.30 24.19
C GLN A 499 11.88 -27.87 23.41
N GLY A 500 11.59 -29.17 23.57
CA GLY A 500 10.46 -29.83 22.88
C GLY A 500 9.10 -29.23 23.31
N GLU A 501 8.90 -28.96 24.61
CA GLU A 501 7.71 -28.31 25.14
C GLU A 501 7.59 -26.87 24.65
N LEU A 502 8.67 -26.09 24.75
CA LEU A 502 8.68 -24.68 24.31
C LEU A 502 8.48 -24.51 22.80
N LEU A 503 8.93 -25.47 21.99
CA LEU A 503 8.65 -25.46 20.54
C LEU A 503 7.16 -25.68 20.24
N ALA A 504 6.52 -26.63 20.92
CA ALA A 504 5.08 -26.87 20.77
C ALA A 504 4.27 -25.65 21.24
N ASP A 505 4.64 -25.07 22.37
CA ASP A 505 4.04 -23.84 22.90
C ASP A 505 4.23 -22.66 21.96
N ASN A 506 5.42 -22.46 21.40
CA ASN A 506 5.70 -21.42 20.43
C ASN A 506 4.81 -21.54 19.18
N ALA A 507 4.62 -22.77 18.63
CA ALA A 507 3.75 -22.98 17.49
C ALA A 507 2.28 -22.61 17.82
N GLU A 508 1.78 -22.98 19.00
CA GLU A 508 0.43 -22.64 19.45
C GLU A 508 0.26 -21.14 19.70
N VAL A 509 1.24 -20.51 20.35
CA VAL A 509 1.25 -19.07 20.63
C VAL A 509 1.28 -18.27 19.34
N ARG A 510 2.12 -18.65 18.36
CA ARG A 510 2.15 -17.99 17.03
C ARG A 510 0.81 -18.12 16.31
N ALA A 511 0.18 -19.29 16.34
CA ALA A 511 -1.14 -19.48 15.76
C ALA A 511 -2.18 -18.56 16.45
N LYS A 512 -2.26 -18.53 17.78
CA LYS A 512 -3.16 -17.65 18.53
C LYS A 512 -2.89 -16.17 18.28
N SER A 513 -1.63 -15.77 18.16
CA SER A 513 -1.24 -14.39 17.82
C SER A 513 -1.75 -13.98 16.44
N ALA A 514 -1.66 -14.87 15.44
CA ALA A 514 -2.23 -14.63 14.11
C ALA A 514 -3.76 -14.50 14.17
N ALA A 515 -4.46 -15.35 14.92
CA ALA A 515 -5.91 -15.24 15.12
C ALA A 515 -6.30 -13.90 15.76
N THR A 516 -5.56 -13.48 16.81
CA THR A 516 -5.76 -12.19 17.48
C THR A 516 -5.60 -11.03 16.49
N ALA A 517 -4.55 -11.05 15.66
CA ALA A 517 -4.33 -10.05 14.64
C ALA A 517 -5.49 -9.96 13.63
N PHE A 518 -6.02 -11.10 13.18
CA PHE A 518 -7.20 -11.10 12.30
C PHE A 518 -8.45 -10.54 12.99
N TYR A 519 -8.69 -10.83 14.28
CA TYR A 519 -9.82 -10.21 15.00
C TYR A 519 -9.67 -8.70 15.12
N VAL A 520 -8.47 -8.18 15.33
CA VAL A 520 -8.21 -6.73 15.37
C VAL A 520 -8.56 -6.09 14.01
N VAL A 521 -8.14 -6.71 12.90
CA VAL A 521 -8.48 -6.21 11.55
C VAL A 521 -10.00 -6.28 11.30
N ALA A 522 -10.67 -7.34 11.75
CA ALA A 522 -12.14 -7.45 11.66
C ALA A 522 -12.83 -6.29 12.41
N GLY A 523 -12.38 -6.00 13.63
CA GLY A 523 -12.90 -4.87 14.42
C GLY A 523 -12.71 -3.53 13.71
N LEU A 524 -11.54 -3.29 13.13
CA LEU A 524 -11.27 -2.06 12.36
C LEU A 524 -12.15 -1.95 11.11
N ALA A 525 -12.42 -3.05 10.41
CA ALA A 525 -13.34 -3.06 9.27
C ALA A 525 -14.77 -2.72 9.68
N VAL A 526 -15.23 -3.20 10.84
CA VAL A 526 -16.55 -2.86 11.41
C VAL A 526 -16.61 -1.38 11.83
N VAL A 527 -15.56 -0.86 12.46
CA VAL A 527 -15.47 0.58 12.80
C VAL A 527 -15.50 1.44 11.54
N ALA A 528 -14.76 1.05 10.51
CA ALA A 528 -14.78 1.76 9.24
C ALA A 528 -16.14 1.71 8.54
N LEU A 529 -16.89 0.61 8.67
CA LEU A 529 -18.26 0.53 8.18
C LEU A 529 -19.14 1.64 8.79
N ALA A 530 -18.98 1.95 10.07
CA ALA A 530 -19.69 3.02 10.75
C ALA A 530 -19.42 4.41 10.14
N THR A 531 -18.21 4.64 9.60
CA THR A 531 -17.85 5.92 8.95
C THR A 531 -18.56 6.14 7.60
N THR A 532 -19.13 5.08 7.03
CA THR A 532 -19.87 5.14 5.75
C THR A 532 -21.31 5.62 5.89
N PHE A 533 -21.80 5.81 7.12
CA PHE A 533 -23.12 6.38 7.40
C PHE A 533 -22.94 7.86 7.73
N PRO A 534 -22.92 8.78 6.74
CA PRO A 534 -22.84 10.19 7.03
C PRO A 534 -24.07 10.56 7.85
N LYS A 535 -23.87 11.26 8.97
CA LYS A 535 -24.97 11.96 9.64
C LYS A 535 -25.59 12.86 8.58
N GLN A 536 -26.83 12.60 8.21
CA GLN A 536 -27.63 13.56 7.47
C GLN A 536 -27.67 14.82 8.32
N THR A 537 -26.86 15.80 7.98
CA THR A 537 -27.09 17.16 8.43
C THR A 537 -28.30 17.62 7.65
N SER A 538 -29.46 17.55 8.33
CA SER A 538 -30.72 18.19 7.96
C SER A 538 -30.53 19.67 7.65
#